data_b6ce3a80f8b3b8adf5c28222be682ed5
#
_entry.id   b6ce3a80f8b3b8adf5c28222be682ed5
#
_cell.length_a   1.000
_cell.length_b   1.000
_cell.length_c   1.000
_cell.angle_alpha   90.00
_cell.angle_beta   90.00
_cell.angle_gamma   90.00
#
_symmetry.space_group_name_H-M   'P 1'
#
loop_
_entity.id
_entity.type
_entity.pdbx_description
1 polymer ?
#
loop_
_entity_poly.entity_id
_entity_poly.type
_entity_poly.pdbx_seq_one_letter_code
_entity_poly.pdbx_strand_id
1 'polypeptide(L)'
;MSVLAFVLSFVLLLITALHVYWGIGGIWPGRDSASCAHAVVGFRGVDEMPSSFASFAVAACLGLATLWPLALIGFFASPFPREGLAATSLLIGLVFLGRGIAGFTPWWRRLTPEQPFARLDTSLYSPLCLLIGLSFAILAVTEFPT
;
A
#
# COMPACT_ATOMS: atom_id res chain seq x y z
N MET A 1 -14.71 -14.30 7.09
CA MET A 1 -13.91 -13.08 6.86
C MET A 1 -12.46 -13.18 7.34
N SER A 2 -12.13 -14.10 8.28
CA SER A 2 -10.77 -14.25 8.81
C SER A 2 -9.69 -14.51 7.74
N VAL A 3 -9.97 -15.35 6.73
CA VAL A 3 -9.00 -15.63 5.66
C VAL A 3 -8.65 -14.36 4.88
N LEU A 4 -9.65 -13.53 4.55
CA LEU A 4 -9.40 -12.26 3.85
C LEU A 4 -8.54 -11.32 4.69
N ALA A 5 -8.80 -11.21 6.00
CA ALA A 5 -8.03 -10.38 6.91
C ALA A 5 -6.56 -10.84 7.00
N PHE A 6 -6.32 -12.15 7.13
CA PHE A 6 -4.96 -12.70 7.16
C PHE A 6 -4.21 -12.49 5.84
N VAL A 7 -4.86 -12.75 4.70
CA VAL A 7 -4.26 -12.53 3.38
C VAL A 7 -3.92 -11.05 3.18
N LEU A 8 -4.85 -10.14 3.51
CA LEU A 8 -4.65 -8.71 3.40
C LEU A 8 -3.48 -8.23 4.28
N SER A 9 -3.46 -8.67 5.55
CA SER A 9 -2.36 -8.35 6.49
C SER A 9 -1.02 -8.90 5.98
N PHE A 10 -0.99 -10.11 5.45
CA PHE A 10 0.22 -10.70 4.89
C PHE A 10 0.75 -9.91 3.68
N VAL A 11 -0.11 -9.52 2.75
CA VAL A 11 0.27 -8.69 1.59
C VAL A 11 0.82 -7.34 2.05
N LEU A 12 0.14 -6.67 2.98
CA LEU A 12 0.60 -5.39 3.54
C LEU A 12 1.94 -5.54 4.27
N LEU A 13 2.15 -6.65 4.98
CA LEU A 13 3.42 -6.94 5.65
C LEU A 13 4.57 -7.06 4.64
N LEU A 14 4.35 -7.73 3.52
CA LEU A 14 5.37 -7.83 2.46
C LEU A 14 5.70 -6.46 1.87
N ILE A 15 4.69 -5.62 1.62
CA ILE A 15 4.90 -4.26 1.11
C ILE A 15 5.62 -3.40 2.17
N THR A 16 5.26 -3.54 3.44
CA THR A 16 5.96 -2.88 4.56
C THR A 16 7.44 -3.27 4.60
N ALA A 17 7.72 -4.58 4.55
CA ALA A 17 9.10 -5.09 4.55
C ALA A 17 9.92 -4.56 3.38
N LEU A 18 9.29 -4.42 2.21
CA LEU A 18 9.93 -3.85 1.03
C LEU A 18 10.30 -2.37 1.23
N HIS A 19 9.42 -1.57 1.86
CA HIS A 19 9.71 -0.18 2.17
C HIS A 19 10.79 -0.03 3.26
N VAL A 20 10.82 -0.92 4.25
CA VAL A 20 11.93 -1.00 5.21
C VAL A 20 13.24 -1.32 4.48
N TYR A 21 13.23 -2.29 3.58
CA TYR A 21 14.39 -2.66 2.78
C TYR A 21 14.94 -1.48 1.96
N TRP A 22 14.07 -0.70 1.31
CA TRP A 22 14.50 0.53 0.62
C TRP A 22 14.99 1.60 1.60
N GLY A 23 14.38 1.70 2.77
CA GLY A 23 14.79 2.64 3.84
C GLY A 23 16.21 2.40 4.34
N ILE A 24 16.68 1.16 4.36
CA ILE A 24 18.06 0.81 4.72
C ILE A 24 19.03 0.79 3.54
N GLY A 25 18.61 1.31 2.38
CA GLY A 25 19.46 1.42 1.20
C GLY A 25 19.36 0.27 0.21
N GLY A 26 18.37 -0.61 0.34
CA GLY A 26 18.11 -1.66 -0.63
C GLY A 26 17.73 -1.10 -2.01
N ILE A 27 18.15 -1.76 -3.08
CA ILE A 27 17.99 -1.31 -4.46
C ILE A 27 17.22 -2.31 -5.35
N TRP A 28 16.70 -3.41 -4.80
CA TRP A 28 15.87 -4.33 -5.57
C TRP A 28 14.49 -3.66 -5.88
N PRO A 29 13.94 -3.76 -7.08
CA PRO A 29 14.30 -4.63 -8.21
C PRO A 29 15.33 -4.04 -9.19
N GLY A 30 15.94 -2.92 -8.88
CA GLY A 30 16.99 -2.32 -9.71
C GLY A 30 18.36 -2.97 -9.54
N ARG A 31 19.34 -2.45 -10.27
CA ARG A 31 20.76 -2.81 -10.14
C ARG A 31 21.55 -1.70 -9.43
N ASP A 32 21.00 -0.51 -9.39
CA ASP A 32 21.51 0.69 -8.76
C ASP A 32 20.34 1.58 -8.31
N SER A 33 20.63 2.70 -7.66
CA SER A 33 19.60 3.63 -7.17
C SER A 33 18.69 4.16 -8.27
N ALA A 34 19.26 4.53 -9.42
CA ALA A 34 18.50 5.10 -10.54
C ALA A 34 17.53 4.06 -11.13
N SER A 35 18.01 2.86 -11.47
CA SER A 35 17.16 1.80 -12.03
C SER A 35 16.09 1.31 -11.06
N CYS A 36 16.39 1.31 -9.75
CA CYS A 36 15.39 1.04 -8.73
C CYS A 36 14.32 2.15 -8.69
N ALA A 37 14.70 3.42 -8.66
CA ALA A 37 13.78 4.55 -8.68
C ALA A 37 12.89 4.54 -9.93
N HIS A 38 13.44 4.22 -11.10
CA HIS A 38 12.67 4.05 -12.33
C HIS A 38 11.63 2.92 -12.24
N ALA A 39 11.89 1.89 -11.41
CA ALA A 39 10.97 0.76 -11.25
C ALA A 39 9.88 1.01 -10.21
N VAL A 40 10.16 1.76 -9.14
CA VAL A 40 9.27 1.83 -7.97
C VAL A 40 8.72 3.23 -7.68
N VAL A 41 9.35 4.28 -8.20
CA VAL A 41 8.93 5.69 -8.05
C VAL A 41 8.30 6.23 -9.32
N GLY A 42 9.01 6.14 -10.44
CA GLY A 42 8.54 6.40 -11.79
C GLY A 42 8.28 7.86 -12.16
N PHE A 43 8.55 8.83 -11.28
CA PHE A 43 8.40 10.23 -11.62
C PHE A 43 9.38 10.63 -12.72
N ARG A 44 8.95 11.59 -13.57
CA ARG A 44 9.76 12.08 -14.68
C ARG A 44 11.13 12.55 -14.21
N GLY A 45 12.20 11.96 -14.78
CA GLY A 45 13.58 12.33 -14.49
C GLY A 45 14.06 11.95 -13.09
N VAL A 46 13.43 10.95 -12.47
CA VAL A 46 13.88 10.44 -11.18
C VAL A 46 15.14 9.58 -11.38
N ASP A 47 16.25 9.95 -10.74
CA ASP A 47 17.53 9.24 -10.83
C ASP A 47 18.02 8.68 -9.48
N GLU A 48 17.26 8.93 -8.41
CA GLU A 48 17.60 8.49 -7.07
C GLU A 48 16.38 7.94 -6.33
N MET A 49 16.61 6.99 -5.44
CA MET A 49 15.60 6.48 -4.52
C MET A 49 15.17 7.58 -3.53
N PRO A 50 13.91 7.55 -3.06
CA PRO A 50 13.46 8.43 -1.98
C PRO A 50 14.35 8.30 -0.75
N SER A 51 14.41 9.36 0.05
CA SER A 51 15.18 9.36 1.30
C SER A 51 14.77 8.20 2.21
N SER A 52 15.70 7.72 3.05
CA SER A 52 15.41 6.71 4.06
C SER A 52 14.23 7.11 4.95
N PHE A 53 14.15 8.40 5.31
CA PHE A 53 13.03 8.92 6.09
C PHE A 53 11.68 8.73 5.37
N ALA A 54 11.59 9.06 4.10
CA ALA A 54 10.36 8.89 3.32
C ALA A 54 9.95 7.40 3.24
N SER A 55 10.92 6.52 2.99
CA SER A 55 10.68 5.08 2.92
C SER A 55 10.21 4.51 4.26
N PHE A 56 10.84 4.91 5.38
CA PHE A 56 10.42 4.49 6.72
C PHE A 56 9.06 5.08 7.13
N ALA A 57 8.73 6.30 6.73
CA ALA A 57 7.43 6.89 7.00
C ALA A 57 6.31 6.10 6.31
N VAL A 58 6.51 5.71 5.05
CA VAL A 58 5.57 4.84 4.34
C VAL A 58 5.50 3.46 4.98
N ALA A 59 6.65 2.87 5.36
CA ALA A 59 6.70 1.58 6.05
C ALA A 59 5.93 1.63 7.38
N ALA A 60 6.03 2.70 8.16
CA ALA A 60 5.29 2.86 9.40
C ALA A 60 3.77 2.91 9.17
N CYS A 61 3.31 3.68 8.19
CA CYS A 61 1.89 3.75 7.83
C CYS A 61 1.36 2.38 7.37
N LEU A 62 2.10 1.69 6.50
CA LEU A 62 1.73 0.35 6.02
C LEU A 62 1.77 -0.70 7.14
N GLY A 63 2.76 -0.62 8.03
CA GLY A 63 2.88 -1.49 9.19
C GLY A 63 1.69 -1.35 10.14
N LEU A 64 1.24 -0.13 10.41
CA LEU A 64 0.00 0.11 11.15
C LEU A 64 -1.21 -0.45 10.39
N ALA A 65 -1.31 -0.18 9.09
CA ALA A 65 -2.39 -0.73 8.27
C ALA A 65 -2.42 -2.26 8.25
N THR A 66 -1.26 -2.93 8.39
CA THR A 66 -1.13 -4.40 8.48
C THR A 66 -1.89 -4.98 9.69
N LEU A 67 -1.89 -4.26 10.81
CA LEU A 67 -2.56 -4.72 12.05
C LEU A 67 -4.07 -4.52 12.01
N TRP A 68 -4.56 -3.61 11.19
CA TRP A 68 -5.95 -3.17 11.20
C TRP A 68 -6.97 -4.27 10.85
N PRO A 69 -6.77 -5.08 9.77
CA PRO A 69 -7.66 -6.19 9.47
C PRO A 69 -7.75 -7.22 10.59
N LEU A 70 -6.61 -7.48 11.28
CA LEU A 70 -6.55 -8.43 12.39
C LEU A 70 -7.28 -7.91 13.64
N ALA A 71 -7.14 -6.62 13.93
CA ALA A 71 -7.89 -5.97 15.01
C ALA A 71 -9.40 -5.99 14.73
N LEU A 72 -9.80 -5.75 13.49
CA LEU A 72 -11.20 -5.69 13.07
C LEU A 72 -11.92 -7.04 13.25
N ILE A 73 -11.23 -8.15 12.93
CA ILE A 73 -11.78 -9.51 13.16
C ILE A 73 -11.64 -9.99 14.61
N GLY A 74 -11.10 -9.17 15.53
CA GLY A 74 -10.91 -9.51 16.94
C GLY A 74 -9.80 -10.53 17.21
N PHE A 75 -8.80 -10.63 16.32
CA PHE A 75 -7.66 -11.53 16.51
C PHE A 75 -6.83 -11.17 17.76
N PHE A 76 -6.81 -9.91 18.13
CA PHE A 76 -6.24 -9.41 19.39
C PHE A 76 -7.10 -8.29 19.97
N ALA A 77 -6.95 -8.03 21.28
CA ALA A 77 -7.66 -6.93 21.94
C ALA A 77 -7.21 -5.59 21.38
N SER A 78 -8.16 -4.78 20.92
CA SER A 78 -7.91 -3.43 20.42
C SER A 78 -8.44 -2.39 21.43
N PRO A 79 -7.71 -1.29 21.66
CA PRO A 79 -8.20 -0.18 22.49
C PRO A 79 -9.30 0.66 21.79
N PHE A 80 -9.52 0.43 20.49
CA PHE A 80 -10.49 1.17 19.69
C PHE A 80 -11.84 0.45 19.64
N PRO A 81 -12.96 1.20 19.71
CA PRO A 81 -14.29 0.61 19.51
C PRO A 81 -14.45 0.07 18.08
N ARG A 82 -15.34 -0.90 17.91
CA ARG A 82 -15.54 -1.57 16.60
C ARG A 82 -15.93 -0.60 15.49
N GLU A 83 -16.77 0.39 15.79
CA GLU A 83 -17.16 1.44 14.84
C GLU A 83 -15.95 2.25 14.38
N GLY A 84 -15.05 2.58 15.30
CA GLY A 84 -13.80 3.27 14.99
C GLY A 84 -12.87 2.44 14.10
N LEU A 85 -12.76 1.13 14.39
CA LEU A 85 -12.00 0.20 13.55
C LEU A 85 -12.59 0.11 12.14
N ALA A 86 -13.90 -0.02 12.01
CA ALA A 86 -14.59 -0.10 10.72
C ALA A 86 -14.46 1.21 9.92
N ALA A 87 -14.67 2.36 10.57
CA ALA A 87 -14.53 3.67 9.92
C ALA A 87 -13.11 3.91 9.42
N THR A 88 -12.10 3.57 10.23
CA THR A 88 -10.69 3.70 9.82
C THR A 88 -10.33 2.72 8.70
N SER A 89 -10.89 1.50 8.73
CA SER A 89 -10.73 0.54 7.62
C SER A 89 -11.27 1.09 6.31
N LEU A 90 -12.45 1.73 6.31
CA LEU A 90 -12.99 2.40 5.14
C LEU A 90 -12.08 3.53 4.65
N LEU A 91 -11.54 4.32 5.57
CA LEU A 91 -10.63 5.42 5.23
C LEU A 91 -9.34 4.90 4.58
N ILE A 92 -8.72 3.87 5.17
CA ILE A 92 -7.55 3.20 4.57
C ILE A 92 -7.92 2.63 3.19
N GLY A 93 -9.07 1.97 3.08
CA GLY A 93 -9.57 1.43 1.82
C GLY A 93 -9.73 2.51 0.75
N LEU A 94 -10.28 3.68 1.09
CA LEU A 94 -10.43 4.81 0.18
C LEU A 94 -9.09 5.36 -0.31
N VAL A 95 -8.07 5.42 0.55
CA VAL A 95 -6.71 5.83 0.14
C VAL A 95 -6.15 4.86 -0.90
N PHE A 96 -6.24 3.56 -0.67
CA PHE A 96 -5.77 2.55 -1.63
C PHE A 96 -6.59 2.55 -2.92
N LEU A 97 -7.92 2.68 -2.85
CA LEU A 97 -8.78 2.80 -4.03
C LEU A 97 -8.42 4.04 -4.84
N GLY A 98 -8.28 5.20 -4.17
CA GLY A 98 -7.86 6.45 -4.82
C GLY A 98 -6.51 6.31 -5.51
N ARG A 99 -5.52 5.69 -4.84
CA ARG A 99 -4.20 5.40 -5.44
C ARG A 99 -4.32 4.46 -6.65
N GLY A 100 -5.11 3.41 -6.53
CA GLY A 100 -5.32 2.44 -7.61
C GLY A 100 -5.99 3.08 -8.83
N ILE A 101 -7.05 3.86 -8.63
CA ILE A 101 -7.75 4.58 -9.69
C ILE A 101 -6.82 5.61 -10.35
N ALA A 102 -6.09 6.39 -9.54
CA ALA A 102 -5.15 7.39 -10.04
C ALA A 102 -4.17 6.81 -11.06
N GLY A 103 -3.67 5.60 -10.83
CA GLY A 103 -2.74 4.91 -11.70
C GLY A 103 -3.23 4.68 -13.13
N PHE A 104 -4.53 4.69 -13.37
CA PHE A 104 -5.11 4.56 -14.71
C PHE A 104 -5.44 5.91 -15.36
N THR A 105 -5.26 7.03 -14.64
CA THR A 105 -5.59 8.36 -15.16
C THR A 105 -4.49 8.91 -16.07
N PRO A 106 -4.85 9.68 -17.11
CA PRO A 106 -3.87 10.35 -17.97
C PRO A 106 -2.98 11.33 -17.20
N TRP A 107 -3.50 11.95 -16.16
CA TRP A 107 -2.76 12.86 -15.30
C TRP A 107 -1.60 12.15 -14.61
N TRP A 108 -1.88 11.02 -13.95
CA TRP A 108 -0.87 10.21 -13.27
C TRP A 108 0.18 9.67 -14.25
N ARG A 109 -0.25 9.20 -15.43
CA ARG A 109 0.65 8.72 -16.49
C ARG A 109 1.65 9.79 -16.97
N ARG A 110 1.23 11.05 -16.99
CA ARG A 110 2.11 12.17 -17.35
C ARG A 110 3.13 12.47 -16.25
N LEU A 111 2.77 12.28 -15.00
CA LEU A 111 3.68 12.49 -13.84
C LEU A 111 4.69 11.36 -13.69
N THR A 112 4.31 10.13 -14.03
CA THR A 112 5.10 8.92 -13.80
C THR A 112 5.35 8.16 -15.11
N PRO A 113 6.04 8.78 -16.09
CA PRO A 113 6.28 8.18 -17.41
C PRO A 113 7.43 7.19 -17.43
N GLU A 114 8.29 7.15 -16.40
CA GLU A 114 9.51 6.36 -16.40
C GLU A 114 9.23 4.85 -16.47
N GLN A 115 10.06 4.16 -17.26
CA GLN A 115 9.97 2.71 -17.39
C GLN A 115 11.03 2.05 -16.51
N PRO A 116 10.72 0.90 -15.89
CA PRO A 116 9.53 0.04 -16.09
C PRO A 116 8.31 0.42 -15.21
N PHE A 117 8.40 1.46 -14.36
CA PHE A 117 7.30 1.85 -13.45
C PHE A 117 5.97 2.03 -14.20
N ALA A 118 5.93 2.79 -15.27
CA ALA A 118 4.69 3.09 -15.97
C ALA A 118 3.93 1.84 -16.43
N ARG A 119 4.65 0.79 -16.84
CA ARG A 119 4.06 -0.51 -17.17
C ARG A 119 3.67 -1.28 -15.92
N LEU A 120 4.56 -1.38 -14.92
CA LEU A 120 4.31 -2.10 -13.68
C LEU A 120 3.15 -1.49 -12.88
N ASP A 121 3.04 -0.19 -12.88
CA ASP A 121 1.97 0.51 -12.19
C ASP A 121 0.60 0.16 -12.77
N THR A 122 0.48 0.11 -14.09
CA THR A 122 -0.78 -0.25 -14.74
C THR A 122 -1.12 -1.74 -14.60
N SER A 123 -0.11 -2.63 -14.63
CA SER A 123 -0.31 -4.08 -14.64
C SER A 123 -0.27 -4.73 -13.26
N LEU A 124 0.36 -4.10 -12.27
CA LEU A 124 0.59 -4.68 -10.95
C LEU A 124 0.23 -3.71 -9.81
N TYR A 125 0.87 -2.52 -9.73
CA TYR A 125 0.74 -1.69 -8.52
C TYR A 125 -0.65 -1.10 -8.35
N SER A 126 -1.23 -0.55 -9.40
CA SER A 126 -2.59 0.01 -9.35
C SER A 126 -3.67 -1.06 -9.16
N PRO A 127 -3.67 -2.21 -9.88
CA PRO A 127 -4.57 -3.33 -9.57
C PRO A 127 -4.42 -3.84 -8.14
N LEU A 128 -3.19 -3.96 -7.62
CA LEU A 128 -2.95 -4.38 -6.23
C LEU A 128 -3.55 -3.39 -5.23
N CYS A 129 -3.37 -2.08 -5.47
CA CYS A 129 -3.99 -1.05 -4.63
C CYS A 129 -5.53 -1.15 -4.65
N LEU A 130 -6.14 -1.41 -5.80
CA LEU A 130 -7.59 -1.60 -5.90
C LEU A 130 -8.05 -2.83 -5.09
N LEU A 131 -7.32 -3.94 -5.19
CA LEU A 131 -7.64 -5.16 -4.43
C LEU A 131 -7.50 -4.94 -2.92
N ILE A 132 -6.44 -4.28 -2.47
CA ILE A 132 -6.24 -3.93 -1.07
C ILE A 132 -7.38 -3.02 -0.58
N GLY A 133 -7.68 -1.96 -1.33
CA GLY A 133 -8.73 -1.02 -0.95
C GLY A 133 -10.12 -1.66 -0.89
N LEU A 134 -10.44 -2.51 -1.86
CA LEU A 134 -11.69 -3.27 -1.87
C LEU A 134 -11.77 -4.25 -0.68
N SER A 135 -10.66 -4.92 -0.36
CA SER A 135 -10.59 -5.84 0.78
C SER A 135 -10.84 -5.13 2.11
N PHE A 136 -10.29 -3.94 2.31
CA PHE A 136 -10.58 -3.10 3.47
C PHE A 136 -12.06 -2.71 3.54
N ALA A 137 -12.65 -2.29 2.42
CA ALA A 137 -14.06 -1.91 2.36
C ALA A 137 -14.98 -3.09 2.69
N ILE A 138 -14.70 -4.27 2.13
CA ILE A 138 -15.47 -5.50 2.42
C ILE A 138 -15.39 -5.84 3.90
N LEU A 139 -14.19 -5.88 4.49
CA LEU A 139 -14.01 -6.15 5.91
C LEU A 139 -14.74 -5.13 6.79
N ALA A 140 -14.65 -3.85 6.47
CA ALA A 140 -15.30 -2.79 7.22
C ALA A 140 -16.83 -2.97 7.25
N VAL A 141 -17.43 -3.27 6.11
CA VAL A 141 -18.89 -3.44 6.00
C VAL A 141 -19.36 -4.73 6.68
N THR A 142 -18.61 -5.83 6.53
CA THR A 142 -19.01 -7.14 7.09
C THR A 142 -18.79 -7.26 8.60
N GLU A 143 -17.83 -6.53 9.15
CA GLU A 143 -17.53 -6.52 10.60
C GLU A 143 -18.14 -5.30 11.31
N PHE A 144 -18.91 -4.48 10.59
CA PHE A 144 -19.61 -3.35 11.21
C PHE A 144 -20.68 -3.88 12.17
N PRO A 145 -20.71 -3.39 13.43
CA PRO A 145 -21.73 -3.83 14.39
C PRO A 145 -23.11 -3.35 13.92
N THR A 146 -24.02 -4.30 13.73
CA THR A 146 -25.47 -4.06 13.48
C THR A 146 -26.23 -3.96 14.79
#